data_bc712b896a1e7cadb90384473609a2b6
#
_entry.id   bc712b896a1e7cadb90384473609a2b6
#
_cell.length_a   1.000
_cell.length_b   1.000
_cell.length_c   1.000
_cell.angle_alpha   90.00
_cell.angle_beta   90.00
_cell.angle_gamma   90.00
#
_symmetry.space_group_name_H-M   'P 1'
#
loop_
_entity.id
_entity.type
_entity.pdbx_description
1 polymer ?
#
loop_
_entity_poly.entity_id
_entity_poly.type
_entity_poly.pdbx_seq_one_letter_code
_entity_poly.pdbx_strand_id
1 'polypeptide(L)'
;RASRKADIACKEAIESAITEHYRDNCLGREAVSQVVEQFGYERVLHVLANTVRHKEWDGRISQGNKAWARTVPVFEDLDAWGNDRNKEFVVDRSHPGIIDLFVDMVRHEYLLTQPLTKDDIRAEAARILSAFQAARGPNSPSGTHFMVQVSPDFLARANSKNQNRLVSMLPFRSLSISTLEGRKGVYALITKDEDRAQSLRLRKPSVRKKLSETKAEPGHTDKKKVREQER
;
A
#
# COMPACT_ATOMS: atom_id res chain seq x y z
N ARG A 1 8.10 -31.21 11.21
CA ARG A 1 9.18 -31.80 10.38
C ARG A 1 8.90 -31.67 8.87
N ALA A 2 7.69 -31.96 8.38
CA ALA A 2 7.37 -31.83 6.96
C ALA A 2 7.44 -30.37 6.46
N SER A 3 6.99 -29.40 7.28
CA SER A 3 7.06 -27.99 6.96
C SER A 3 8.50 -27.52 6.77
N ARG A 4 9.40 -27.82 7.74
CA ARG A 4 10.80 -27.40 7.66
C ARG A 4 11.54 -27.98 6.45
N LYS A 5 11.30 -29.25 6.09
CA LYS A 5 11.88 -29.81 4.85
C LYS A 5 11.46 -29.02 3.59
N ALA A 6 10.20 -28.61 3.54
CA ALA A 6 9.70 -27.80 2.46
C ALA A 6 10.24 -26.37 2.48
N ASP A 7 10.54 -25.81 3.67
CA ASP A 7 11.17 -24.49 3.79
C ASP A 7 12.64 -24.53 3.31
N ILE A 8 13.37 -25.61 3.62
CA ILE A 8 14.73 -25.85 3.10
C ILE A 8 14.69 -26.01 1.58
N ALA A 9 13.77 -26.80 1.04
CA ALA A 9 13.63 -26.94 -0.42
C ALA A 9 13.26 -25.62 -1.11
N CYS A 10 12.40 -24.83 -0.48
CA CYS A 10 12.07 -23.49 -0.98
C CYS A 10 13.30 -22.55 -0.96
N LYS A 11 14.08 -22.55 0.09
CA LYS A 11 15.35 -21.81 0.17
C LYS A 11 16.31 -22.22 -0.97
N GLU A 12 16.48 -23.50 -1.21
CA GLU A 12 17.34 -24.00 -2.27
C GLU A 12 16.83 -23.60 -3.67
N ALA A 13 15.52 -23.61 -3.88
CA ALA A 13 14.90 -23.15 -5.11
C ALA A 13 15.10 -21.63 -5.32
N ILE A 14 15.00 -20.81 -4.26
CA ILE A 14 15.29 -19.38 -4.33
C ILE A 14 16.76 -19.15 -4.72
N GLU A 15 17.70 -19.85 -4.11
CA GLU A 15 19.12 -19.73 -4.43
C GLU A 15 19.43 -20.12 -5.88
N SER A 16 18.80 -21.19 -6.38
CA SER A 16 18.94 -21.64 -7.76
C SER A 16 18.34 -20.62 -8.73
N ALA A 17 17.11 -20.16 -8.47
CA ALA A 17 16.44 -19.18 -9.31
C ALA A 17 17.22 -17.85 -9.41
N ILE A 18 17.77 -17.37 -8.29
CA ILE A 18 18.64 -16.20 -8.30
C ILE A 18 19.86 -16.46 -9.17
N THR A 19 20.52 -17.60 -9.01
CA THR A 19 21.73 -17.94 -9.77
C THR A 19 21.46 -18.05 -11.28
N GLU A 20 20.31 -18.61 -11.65
CA GLU A 20 19.93 -18.82 -13.05
C GLU A 20 19.52 -17.52 -13.76
N HIS A 21 18.83 -16.64 -13.04
CA HIS A 21 18.18 -15.47 -13.63
C HIS A 21 18.84 -14.13 -13.29
N TYR A 22 19.93 -14.11 -12.54
CA TYR A 22 20.71 -12.90 -12.27
C TYR A 22 21.78 -12.73 -13.35
N ARG A 23 21.60 -11.73 -14.22
CA ARG A 23 22.50 -11.38 -15.32
C ARG A 23 22.57 -9.88 -15.51
N ASP A 24 23.72 -9.38 -15.86
CA ASP A 24 23.95 -7.95 -16.16
C ASP A 24 23.44 -7.00 -15.06
N ASN A 25 23.68 -7.37 -13.81
CA ASN A 25 23.20 -6.67 -12.61
C ASN A 25 21.65 -6.55 -12.49
N CYS A 26 20.94 -7.38 -13.24
CA CYS A 26 19.47 -7.44 -13.20
C CYS A 26 19.01 -8.85 -12.81
N LEU A 27 17.95 -8.91 -12.00
CA LEU A 27 17.26 -10.15 -11.70
C LEU A 27 15.98 -10.24 -12.54
N GLY A 28 15.84 -11.31 -13.33
CA GLY A 28 14.65 -11.55 -14.14
C GLY A 28 13.40 -11.87 -13.28
N ARG A 29 12.22 -11.48 -13.75
CA ARG A 29 10.95 -11.83 -13.07
C ARG A 29 10.70 -13.33 -13.02
N GLU A 30 11.24 -14.05 -13.96
CA GLU A 30 11.15 -15.51 -14.07
C GLU A 30 11.66 -16.18 -12.78
N ALA A 31 12.66 -15.59 -12.12
CA ALA A 31 13.17 -16.09 -10.85
C ALA A 31 12.09 -16.15 -9.76
N VAL A 32 11.23 -15.14 -9.71
CA VAL A 32 10.13 -15.10 -8.73
C VAL A 32 9.01 -16.05 -9.12
N SER A 33 8.56 -16.00 -10.38
CA SER A 33 7.45 -16.82 -10.87
C SER A 33 7.74 -18.31 -10.68
N GLN A 34 8.94 -18.77 -11.01
CA GLN A 34 9.37 -20.18 -10.88
C GLN A 34 9.24 -20.67 -9.42
N VAL A 35 9.72 -19.88 -8.46
CA VAL A 35 9.70 -20.27 -7.04
C VAL A 35 8.29 -20.19 -6.47
N VAL A 36 7.54 -19.15 -6.84
CA VAL A 36 6.16 -18.96 -6.35
C VAL A 36 5.22 -20.02 -6.90
N GLU A 37 5.35 -20.44 -8.16
CA GLU A 37 4.55 -21.52 -8.75
C GLU A 37 4.80 -22.87 -8.03
N GLN A 38 6.03 -23.11 -7.61
CA GLN A 38 6.40 -24.36 -6.94
C GLN A 38 5.99 -24.40 -5.46
N PHE A 39 6.12 -23.29 -4.73
CA PHE A 39 5.99 -23.28 -3.25
C PHE A 39 4.83 -22.42 -2.74
N GLY A 40 4.26 -21.58 -3.57
CA GLY A 40 3.24 -20.59 -3.18
C GLY A 40 3.80 -19.39 -2.43
N TYR A 41 3.10 -18.26 -2.49
CA TYR A 41 3.53 -17.01 -1.86
C TYR A 41 3.77 -17.14 -0.35
N GLU A 42 2.89 -17.83 0.38
CA GLU A 42 2.98 -17.92 1.84
C GLU A 42 4.31 -18.52 2.29
N ARG A 43 4.74 -19.61 1.66
CA ARG A 43 6.00 -20.25 2.00
C ARG A 43 7.20 -19.42 1.57
N VAL A 44 7.18 -18.88 0.37
CA VAL A 44 8.25 -18.02 -0.14
C VAL A 44 8.44 -16.81 0.78
N LEU A 45 7.35 -16.12 1.14
CA LEU A 45 7.39 -14.98 2.07
C LEU A 45 7.89 -15.38 3.46
N HIS A 46 7.52 -16.56 3.96
CA HIS A 46 8.00 -17.08 5.24
C HIS A 46 9.53 -17.28 5.23
N VAL A 47 10.06 -17.98 4.22
CA VAL A 47 11.51 -18.23 4.07
C VAL A 47 12.28 -16.92 3.90
N LEU A 48 11.76 -15.98 3.12
CA LEU A 48 12.39 -14.68 2.92
C LEU A 48 12.36 -13.82 4.18
N ALA A 49 11.25 -13.81 4.93
CA ALA A 49 11.16 -13.08 6.19
C ALA A 49 12.15 -13.63 7.24
N ASN A 50 12.27 -14.95 7.33
CA ASN A 50 13.28 -15.61 8.16
C ASN A 50 14.69 -15.17 7.74
N THR A 51 14.98 -15.19 6.44
CA THR A 51 16.28 -14.78 5.89
C THR A 51 16.62 -13.33 6.24
N VAL A 52 15.67 -12.40 6.04
CA VAL A 52 15.86 -10.98 6.37
C VAL A 52 16.13 -10.77 7.86
N ARG A 53 15.40 -11.47 8.74
CA ARG A 53 15.65 -11.40 10.21
C ARG A 53 17.04 -11.85 10.58
N HIS A 54 17.51 -12.96 10.02
CA HIS A 54 18.87 -13.47 10.28
C HIS A 54 19.98 -12.57 9.71
N LYS A 55 19.65 -11.72 8.75
CA LYS A 55 20.56 -10.74 8.12
C LYS A 55 20.24 -9.29 8.51
N GLU A 56 19.50 -9.08 9.61
CA GLU A 56 19.06 -7.72 10.02
C GLU A 56 20.23 -6.76 10.29
N TRP A 57 21.35 -7.26 10.71
CA TRP A 57 22.60 -6.51 10.92
C TRP A 57 23.23 -5.99 9.62
N ASP A 58 22.89 -6.58 8.46
CA ASP A 58 23.50 -6.22 7.17
C ASP A 58 22.87 -4.92 6.62
N GLY A 59 23.70 -3.91 6.39
CA GLY A 59 23.28 -2.61 5.86
C GLY A 59 22.79 -2.65 4.40
N ARG A 60 23.02 -3.75 3.67
CA ARG A 60 22.58 -3.93 2.29
C ARG A 60 21.14 -4.42 2.19
N ILE A 61 20.55 -4.85 3.30
CA ILE A 61 19.11 -5.12 3.40
C ILE A 61 18.41 -3.81 3.76
N SER A 62 17.39 -3.45 2.98
CA SER A 62 16.63 -2.22 3.12
C SER A 62 15.83 -2.18 4.44
N GLN A 63 15.66 -0.97 5.00
CA GLN A 63 14.84 -0.79 6.20
C GLN A 63 13.38 -1.19 5.97
N GLY A 64 12.87 -1.02 4.74
CA GLY A 64 11.53 -1.46 4.35
C GLY A 64 11.35 -2.97 4.47
N ASN A 65 12.35 -3.75 4.01
CA ASN A 65 12.32 -5.20 4.10
C ASN A 65 12.54 -5.70 5.53
N LYS A 66 13.39 -5.04 6.32
CA LYS A 66 13.55 -5.34 7.76
C LYS A 66 12.24 -5.13 8.52
N ALA A 67 11.57 -3.99 8.29
CA ALA A 67 10.28 -3.69 8.92
C ALA A 67 9.20 -4.70 8.49
N TRP A 68 9.12 -5.01 7.20
CA TRP A 68 8.19 -6.01 6.68
C TRP A 68 8.45 -7.40 7.29
N ALA A 69 9.68 -7.86 7.33
CA ALA A 69 10.00 -9.19 7.85
C ALA A 69 9.54 -9.41 9.30
N ARG A 70 9.51 -8.33 10.10
CA ARG A 70 8.99 -8.38 11.47
C ARG A 70 7.47 -8.58 11.54
N THR A 71 6.73 -8.27 10.48
CA THR A 71 5.27 -8.46 10.42
C THR A 71 4.87 -9.89 10.03
N VAL A 72 5.77 -10.66 9.41
CA VAL A 72 5.51 -12.05 9.02
C VAL A 72 5.74 -12.96 10.22
N PRO A 73 4.78 -13.82 10.58
CA PRO A 73 4.97 -14.77 11.68
C PRO A 73 6.08 -15.77 11.36
N VAL A 74 7.18 -15.71 12.10
CA VAL A 74 8.26 -16.69 12.10
C VAL A 74 8.50 -17.06 13.56
N PHE A 75 8.18 -18.29 13.91
CA PHE A 75 8.33 -18.79 15.27
C PHE A 75 9.75 -19.31 15.47
N GLU A 76 10.30 -19.10 16.67
CA GLU A 76 11.57 -19.69 17.04
C GLU A 76 11.44 -21.23 17.09
N ASP A 77 12.37 -21.93 16.45
CA ASP A 77 12.50 -23.37 16.50
C ASP A 77 13.91 -23.72 17.00
N LEU A 78 14.03 -24.00 18.31
CA LEU A 78 15.30 -24.34 18.93
C LEU A 78 15.45 -25.86 19.03
N ASP A 79 16.67 -26.34 18.85
CA ASP A 79 17.02 -27.73 19.12
C ASP A 79 17.22 -27.98 20.62
N ALA A 80 17.53 -29.23 21.00
CA ALA A 80 17.75 -29.62 22.39
C ALA A 80 18.96 -28.91 23.05
N TRP A 81 19.83 -28.29 22.25
CA TRP A 81 21.01 -27.54 22.70
C TRP A 81 20.83 -26.02 22.59
N GLY A 82 19.61 -25.57 22.20
CA GLY A 82 19.31 -24.15 22.07
C GLY A 82 19.78 -23.52 20.75
N ASN A 83 20.17 -24.32 19.76
CA ASN A 83 20.50 -23.76 18.44
C ASN A 83 19.23 -23.48 17.65
N ASP A 84 19.22 -22.35 16.99
CA ASP A 84 18.11 -21.96 16.11
C ASP A 84 18.13 -22.77 14.80
N ARG A 85 17.12 -23.65 14.67
CA ARG A 85 16.92 -24.51 13.49
C ARG A 85 16.44 -23.72 12.26
N ASN A 86 15.92 -22.52 12.44
CA ASN A 86 15.50 -21.68 11.33
C ASN A 86 16.69 -21.24 10.47
N LYS A 87 17.92 -21.32 10.97
CA LYS A 87 19.14 -21.11 10.18
C LYS A 87 19.26 -22.04 8.98
N GLU A 88 18.67 -23.24 9.03
CA GLU A 88 18.75 -24.22 7.95
C GLU A 88 18.10 -23.73 6.63
N PHE A 89 17.10 -22.84 6.72
CA PHE A 89 16.43 -22.27 5.55
C PHE A 89 16.66 -20.76 5.37
N VAL A 90 17.79 -20.25 5.82
CA VAL A 90 18.26 -18.90 5.48
C VAL A 90 18.88 -18.91 4.08
N VAL A 91 18.42 -18.05 3.18
CA VAL A 91 19.01 -17.84 1.85
C VAL A 91 20.37 -17.18 2.03
N ASP A 92 21.46 -17.85 1.69
CA ASP A 92 22.81 -17.40 2.03
C ASP A 92 23.81 -17.41 0.86
N ARG A 93 23.53 -18.17 -0.19
CA ARG A 93 24.43 -18.28 -1.35
C ARG A 93 24.51 -17.03 -2.22
N SER A 94 23.59 -16.09 -2.03
CA SER A 94 23.51 -14.88 -2.82
C SER A 94 23.96 -13.66 -2.04
N HIS A 95 24.46 -12.64 -2.76
CA HIS A 95 24.80 -11.36 -2.16
C HIS A 95 23.56 -10.72 -1.50
N PRO A 96 23.65 -10.17 -0.28
CA PRO A 96 22.51 -9.63 0.45
C PRO A 96 21.69 -8.58 -0.31
N GLY A 97 22.30 -7.75 -1.16
CA GLY A 97 21.59 -6.79 -2.01
C GLY A 97 20.73 -7.46 -3.09
N ILE A 98 21.15 -8.64 -3.60
CA ILE A 98 20.33 -9.42 -4.55
C ILE A 98 19.17 -10.09 -3.81
N ILE A 99 19.41 -10.55 -2.59
CA ILE A 99 18.34 -11.09 -1.72
C ILE A 99 17.31 -10.00 -1.43
N ASP A 100 17.73 -8.78 -1.11
CA ASP A 100 16.85 -7.65 -0.86
C ASP A 100 15.99 -7.32 -2.10
N LEU A 101 16.59 -7.32 -3.29
CA LEU A 101 15.87 -7.16 -4.55
C LEU A 101 14.86 -8.29 -4.79
N PHE A 102 15.24 -9.54 -4.53
CA PHE A 102 14.32 -10.68 -4.67
C PHE A 102 13.12 -10.55 -3.72
N VAL A 103 13.36 -10.14 -2.48
CA VAL A 103 12.30 -9.86 -1.48
C VAL A 103 11.35 -8.79 -2.01
N ASP A 104 11.87 -7.67 -2.53
CA ASP A 104 11.03 -6.60 -3.09
C ASP A 104 10.18 -7.10 -4.25
N MET A 105 10.74 -7.88 -5.16
CA MET A 105 10.03 -8.45 -6.30
C MET A 105 8.90 -9.37 -5.86
N VAL A 106 9.15 -10.31 -4.94
CA VAL A 106 8.12 -11.23 -4.42
C VAL A 106 7.01 -10.47 -3.69
N ARG A 107 7.38 -9.50 -2.85
CA ARG A 107 6.42 -8.66 -2.12
C ARG A 107 5.53 -7.84 -3.07
N HIS A 108 6.13 -7.29 -4.11
CA HIS A 108 5.40 -6.53 -5.12
C HIS A 108 4.43 -7.44 -5.89
N GLU A 109 4.86 -8.60 -6.37
CA GLU A 109 3.98 -9.54 -7.07
C GLU A 109 2.86 -10.05 -6.15
N TYR A 110 3.17 -10.38 -4.91
CA TYR A 110 2.16 -10.76 -3.93
C TYR A 110 1.13 -9.64 -3.70
N LEU A 111 1.58 -8.40 -3.59
CA LEU A 111 0.69 -7.24 -3.46
C LEU A 111 -0.29 -7.15 -4.65
N LEU A 112 0.17 -7.42 -5.87
CA LEU A 112 -0.68 -7.39 -7.07
C LEU A 112 -1.77 -8.47 -7.07
N THR A 113 -1.59 -9.56 -6.32
CA THR A 113 -2.62 -10.60 -6.15
C THR A 113 -3.69 -10.22 -5.12
N GLN A 114 -3.41 -9.25 -4.25
CA GLN A 114 -4.31 -8.86 -3.17
C GLN A 114 -5.40 -7.89 -3.65
N PRO A 115 -6.66 -8.04 -3.20
CA PRO A 115 -7.70 -7.08 -3.53
C PRO A 115 -7.40 -5.71 -2.91
N LEU A 116 -7.75 -4.64 -3.62
CA LEU A 116 -7.61 -3.29 -3.11
C LEU A 116 -8.51 -3.06 -1.89
N THR A 117 -7.90 -2.59 -0.80
CA THR A 117 -8.60 -2.16 0.39
C THR A 117 -9.11 -0.71 0.25
N LYS A 118 -9.95 -0.27 1.19
CA LYS A 118 -10.37 1.14 1.26
C LYS A 118 -9.20 2.07 1.57
N ASP A 119 -8.22 1.58 2.32
CA ASP A 119 -7.06 2.37 2.72
C ASP A 119 -6.06 2.50 1.57
N ASP A 120 -5.90 1.47 0.72
CA ASP A 120 -5.13 1.58 -0.53
C ASP A 120 -5.71 2.69 -1.44
N ILE A 121 -7.04 2.75 -1.57
CA ILE A 121 -7.70 3.78 -2.39
C ILE A 121 -7.49 5.17 -1.78
N ARG A 122 -7.53 5.30 -0.45
CA ARG A 122 -7.26 6.56 0.24
C ARG A 122 -5.80 7.00 0.09
N ALA A 123 -4.88 6.05 0.22
CA ALA A 123 -3.45 6.30 0.04
C ALA A 123 -3.14 6.79 -1.36
N GLU A 124 -3.72 6.16 -2.40
CA GLU A 124 -3.56 6.61 -3.78
C GLU A 124 -4.17 8.00 -3.99
N ALA A 125 -5.35 8.28 -3.45
CA ALA A 125 -5.95 9.61 -3.50
C ALA A 125 -5.06 10.67 -2.83
N ALA A 126 -4.50 10.36 -1.67
CA ALA A 126 -3.57 11.26 -0.96
C ALA A 126 -2.29 11.50 -1.76
N ARG A 127 -1.72 10.46 -2.38
CA ARG A 127 -0.55 10.56 -3.26
C ARG A 127 -0.82 11.49 -4.44
N ILE A 128 -1.96 11.31 -5.12
CA ILE A 128 -2.36 12.15 -6.26
C ILE A 128 -2.53 13.61 -5.82
N LEU A 129 -3.19 13.85 -4.68
CA LEU A 129 -3.39 15.19 -4.14
C LEU A 129 -2.06 15.85 -3.74
N SER A 130 -1.14 15.12 -3.12
CA SER A 130 0.20 15.62 -2.79
C SER A 130 0.99 15.98 -4.04
N ALA A 131 0.97 15.14 -5.07
CA ALA A 131 1.64 15.42 -6.33
C ALA A 131 1.05 16.66 -7.03
N PHE A 132 -0.28 16.82 -6.99
CA PHE A 132 -0.96 18.02 -7.48
C PHE A 132 -0.53 19.26 -6.70
N GLN A 133 -0.50 19.21 -5.37
CA GLN A 133 -0.09 20.34 -4.55
C GLN A 133 1.37 20.74 -4.80
N ALA A 134 2.25 19.76 -5.01
CA ALA A 134 3.66 20.02 -5.34
C ALA A 134 3.83 20.66 -6.73
N ALA A 135 3.04 20.21 -7.71
CA ALA A 135 3.05 20.78 -9.06
C ALA A 135 2.40 22.16 -9.15
N ARG A 136 1.52 22.48 -8.21
CA ARG A 136 0.82 23.77 -8.12
C ARG A 136 1.75 24.82 -7.53
N GLY A 137 2.51 25.53 -8.37
CA GLY A 137 3.25 26.70 -7.94
C GLY A 137 2.33 27.85 -7.50
N PRO A 138 2.82 28.79 -6.65
CA PRO A 138 2.05 29.93 -6.17
C PRO A 138 1.53 30.82 -7.31
N ASN A 139 2.22 30.84 -8.45
CA ASN A 139 1.92 31.68 -9.61
C ASN A 139 1.21 30.94 -10.74
N SER A 140 0.72 29.71 -10.54
CA SER A 140 0.02 28.99 -11.58
C SER A 140 -1.30 29.71 -11.94
N PRO A 141 -1.58 30.02 -13.22
CA PRO A 141 -2.79 30.70 -13.63
C PRO A 141 -4.05 29.92 -13.24
N SER A 142 -5.16 30.63 -13.01
CA SER A 142 -6.48 30.02 -12.88
C SER A 142 -6.83 29.26 -14.15
N GLY A 143 -7.46 28.08 -14.04
CA GLY A 143 -7.79 27.22 -15.18
C GLY A 143 -6.66 26.31 -15.68
N THR A 144 -5.46 26.36 -15.09
CA THR A 144 -4.38 25.42 -15.44
C THR A 144 -4.78 23.99 -15.12
N HIS A 145 -4.66 23.10 -16.13
CA HIS A 145 -4.88 21.68 -15.96
C HIS A 145 -3.58 20.97 -15.56
N PHE A 146 -3.67 20.15 -14.54
CA PHE A 146 -2.56 19.30 -14.09
C PHE A 146 -2.92 17.84 -14.35
N MET A 147 -1.97 17.10 -14.90
CA MET A 147 -2.08 15.67 -15.14
C MET A 147 -1.20 14.93 -14.12
N VAL A 148 -1.83 14.16 -13.24
CA VAL A 148 -1.12 13.32 -12.27
C VAL A 148 -1.35 11.87 -12.63
N GLN A 149 -0.27 11.12 -12.86
CA GLN A 149 -0.36 9.70 -13.20
C GLN A 149 -0.94 8.90 -12.02
N VAL A 150 -1.94 8.07 -12.32
CA VAL A 150 -2.41 7.05 -11.38
C VAL A 150 -1.39 5.93 -11.32
N SER A 151 -1.08 5.44 -10.13
CA SER A 151 -0.11 4.38 -9.94
C SER A 151 -0.44 3.14 -10.78
N PRO A 152 0.52 2.60 -11.56
CA PRO A 152 0.32 1.36 -12.31
C PRO A 152 -0.10 0.19 -11.43
N ASP A 153 0.46 0.09 -10.21
CA ASP A 153 0.15 -0.97 -9.26
C ASP A 153 -1.30 -0.86 -8.75
N PHE A 154 -1.77 0.37 -8.52
CA PHE A 154 -3.17 0.60 -8.22
C PHE A 154 -4.07 0.16 -9.38
N LEU A 155 -3.73 0.55 -10.61
CA LEU A 155 -4.52 0.21 -11.81
C LEU A 155 -4.55 -1.30 -12.08
N ALA A 156 -3.44 -2.00 -11.85
CA ALA A 156 -3.37 -3.46 -12.02
C ALA A 156 -4.34 -4.21 -11.11
N ARG A 157 -4.66 -3.64 -9.93
CA ARG A 157 -5.58 -4.22 -8.93
C ARG A 157 -6.99 -3.63 -8.98
N ALA A 158 -7.17 -2.48 -9.65
CA ALA A 158 -8.40 -1.69 -9.61
C ALA A 158 -9.43 -2.15 -10.63
N ASN A 159 -10.60 -2.58 -10.17
CA ASN A 159 -11.80 -2.68 -10.99
C ASN A 159 -12.49 -1.31 -11.15
N SER A 160 -13.50 -1.24 -12.02
CA SER A 160 -14.26 0.00 -12.29
C SER A 160 -14.85 0.62 -11.02
N LYS A 161 -15.29 -0.18 -10.05
CA LYS A 161 -15.83 0.30 -8.77
C LYS A 161 -14.76 1.01 -7.93
N ASN A 162 -13.54 0.47 -7.90
CA ASN A 162 -12.41 1.07 -7.19
C ASN A 162 -11.95 2.36 -7.85
N GLN A 163 -11.90 2.39 -9.20
CA GLN A 163 -11.58 3.60 -9.97
C GLN A 163 -12.62 4.71 -9.72
N ASN A 164 -13.92 4.39 -9.74
CA ASN A 164 -14.98 5.34 -9.42
C ASN A 164 -14.88 5.86 -7.98
N ARG A 165 -14.51 5.01 -7.04
CA ARG A 165 -14.29 5.40 -5.64
C ARG A 165 -13.08 6.34 -5.51
N LEU A 166 -11.98 6.06 -6.21
CA LEU A 166 -10.82 6.96 -6.27
C LEU A 166 -11.25 8.34 -6.80
N VAL A 167 -11.94 8.39 -7.95
CA VAL A 167 -12.44 9.63 -8.54
C VAL A 167 -13.34 10.41 -7.58
N SER A 168 -14.17 9.73 -6.80
CA SER A 168 -15.07 10.39 -5.84
C SER A 168 -14.33 11.04 -4.66
N MET A 169 -13.10 10.62 -4.37
CA MET A 169 -12.25 11.19 -3.31
C MET A 169 -11.43 12.39 -3.78
N LEU A 170 -11.34 12.59 -5.09
CA LEU A 170 -10.52 13.63 -5.69
C LEU A 170 -11.37 14.84 -6.10
N PRO A 171 -10.80 16.05 -6.18
CA PRO A 171 -11.52 17.26 -6.57
C PRO A 171 -11.87 17.34 -8.07
N PHE A 172 -11.69 16.26 -8.80
CA PHE A 172 -12.07 16.11 -10.21
C PHE A 172 -12.92 14.85 -10.40
N ARG A 173 -13.62 14.75 -11.55
CA ARG A 173 -14.60 13.69 -11.78
C ARG A 173 -14.24 12.74 -12.91
N SER A 174 -13.02 12.74 -13.40
CA SER A 174 -12.61 11.88 -14.50
C SER A 174 -11.17 11.46 -14.43
N LEU A 175 -10.94 10.21 -14.86
CA LEU A 175 -9.62 9.72 -15.23
C LEU A 175 -9.56 9.72 -16.76
N SER A 176 -8.44 10.10 -17.32
CA SER A 176 -8.21 10.06 -18.77
C SER A 176 -7.03 9.15 -19.10
N ILE A 177 -7.17 8.38 -20.19
CA ILE A 177 -6.03 7.68 -20.78
C ILE A 177 -5.32 8.68 -21.68
N SER A 178 -4.04 8.90 -21.44
CA SER A 178 -3.24 9.84 -22.20
C SER A 178 -1.83 9.29 -22.41
N THR A 179 -1.12 9.88 -23.38
CA THR A 179 0.30 9.63 -23.59
C THR A 179 1.04 10.91 -23.25
N LEU A 180 1.83 10.88 -22.18
CA LEU A 180 2.66 12.00 -21.76
C LEU A 180 4.13 11.57 -21.87
N GLU A 181 4.95 12.43 -22.50
CA GLU A 181 6.40 12.16 -22.70
C GLU A 181 6.67 10.77 -23.32
N GLY A 182 5.83 10.33 -24.26
CA GLY A 182 5.96 9.04 -24.94
C GLY A 182 5.49 7.83 -24.10
N ARG A 183 5.02 8.03 -22.86
CA ARG A 183 4.51 6.98 -21.98
C ARG A 183 2.99 7.01 -21.94
N LYS A 184 2.39 5.90 -22.34
CA LYS A 184 0.93 5.69 -22.22
C LYS A 184 0.59 5.36 -20.77
N GLY A 185 -0.39 6.05 -20.19
CA GLY A 185 -0.84 5.82 -18.82
C GLY A 185 -2.24 6.35 -18.56
N VAL A 186 -2.74 6.11 -17.37
CA VAL A 186 -4.00 6.69 -16.88
C VAL A 186 -3.64 7.86 -15.97
N TYR A 187 -4.21 9.01 -16.29
CA TYR A 187 -3.92 10.26 -15.60
C TYR A 187 -5.19 10.84 -14.98
N ALA A 188 -5.02 11.34 -13.77
CA ALA A 188 -6.00 12.18 -13.13
C ALA A 188 -5.84 13.62 -13.65
N LEU A 189 -6.89 14.16 -14.29
CA LEU A 189 -6.93 15.52 -14.74
C LEU A 189 -7.49 16.41 -13.63
N ILE A 190 -6.67 17.29 -13.09
CA ILE A 190 -7.02 18.20 -12.00
C ILE A 190 -6.98 19.63 -12.53
N THR A 191 -8.09 20.35 -12.37
CA THR A 191 -8.18 21.77 -12.73
C THR A 191 -7.94 22.63 -11.49
N LYS A 192 -7.10 23.64 -11.62
CA LYS A 192 -6.99 24.70 -10.63
C LYS A 192 -8.21 25.63 -10.74
N ASP A 193 -9.33 25.20 -10.20
CA ASP A 193 -10.56 25.96 -10.16
C ASP A 193 -10.85 26.26 -8.68
N GLU A 194 -10.54 27.50 -8.24
CA GLU A 194 -10.70 27.90 -6.84
C GLU A 194 -12.16 27.82 -6.40
N ASP A 195 -13.10 28.11 -7.30
CA ASP A 195 -14.52 28.01 -7.03
C ASP A 195 -14.99 26.55 -6.82
N ARG A 196 -14.39 25.60 -7.53
CA ARG A 196 -14.67 24.17 -7.34
C ARG A 196 -14.05 23.62 -6.05
N ALA A 197 -12.88 24.07 -5.66
CA ALA A 197 -12.26 23.70 -4.40
C ALA A 197 -13.07 24.23 -3.20
N GLN A 198 -13.64 25.43 -3.31
CA GLN A 198 -14.54 26.00 -2.32
C GLN A 198 -15.90 25.27 -2.31
N SER A 199 -16.48 24.93 -3.46
CA SER A 199 -17.73 24.19 -3.53
C SER A 199 -17.65 22.77 -2.96
N LEU A 200 -16.46 22.16 -2.99
CA LEU A 200 -16.19 20.87 -2.33
C LEU A 200 -16.02 21.00 -0.81
N ARG A 201 -15.48 22.13 -0.34
CA ARG A 201 -15.44 22.48 1.10
C ARG A 201 -16.82 22.82 1.64
N LEU A 202 -17.69 23.35 0.79
CA LEU A 202 -19.08 23.68 1.11
C LEU A 202 -20.06 22.51 0.88
N ARG A 203 -19.61 21.29 0.67
CA ARG A 203 -20.49 20.12 0.76
C ARG A 203 -21.16 20.17 2.13
N LYS A 204 -22.44 20.52 2.11
CA LYS A 204 -23.30 20.56 3.30
C LYS A 204 -23.01 19.36 4.18
N PRO A 205 -22.78 19.56 5.47
CA PRO A 205 -22.52 18.45 6.39
C PRO A 205 -23.63 17.42 6.21
N SER A 206 -23.26 16.16 6.22
CA SER A 206 -24.20 15.05 6.05
C SER A 206 -25.36 15.24 7.01
N VAL A 207 -26.58 14.91 6.58
CA VAL A 207 -27.80 14.99 7.41
C VAL A 207 -27.59 14.29 8.78
N ARG A 208 -26.80 13.22 8.82
CA ARG A 208 -26.38 12.56 10.06
C ARG A 208 -25.55 13.48 10.99
N LYS A 209 -24.67 14.32 10.45
CA LYS A 209 -23.86 15.25 11.24
C LYS A 209 -24.73 16.38 11.78
N LYS A 210 -25.67 16.90 10.98
CA LYS A 210 -26.67 17.88 11.44
C LYS A 210 -27.57 17.31 12.54
N LEU A 211 -28.02 16.05 12.43
CA LEU A 211 -28.83 15.38 13.46
C LEU A 211 -28.05 15.12 14.76
N SER A 212 -26.75 14.84 14.69
CA SER A 212 -25.93 14.70 15.90
C SER A 212 -25.64 16.04 16.59
N GLU A 213 -25.48 17.11 15.82
CA GLU A 213 -25.27 18.46 16.34
C GLU A 213 -26.56 19.01 16.97
N THR A 214 -27.74 18.74 16.39
CA THR A 214 -29.03 19.15 16.94
C THR A 214 -29.42 18.39 18.22
N LYS A 215 -28.87 17.18 18.44
CA LYS A 215 -29.06 16.41 19.68
C LYS A 215 -28.14 16.85 20.82
N ALA A 216 -27.17 17.70 20.58
CA ALA A 216 -26.18 18.14 21.56
C ALA A 216 -26.52 19.52 22.22
N GLU A 217 -27.59 20.19 21.81
CA GLU A 217 -28.04 21.38 22.49
C GLU A 217 -29.02 20.98 23.63
N PRO A 218 -28.64 21.16 24.90
CA PRO A 218 -29.56 20.96 26.02
C PRO A 218 -30.49 22.16 26.11
N GLY A 219 -31.69 22.04 25.52
CA GLY A 219 -32.76 22.99 25.69
C GLY A 219 -33.32 22.95 27.11
N HIS A 220 -32.76 23.71 27.99
CA HIS A 220 -33.31 23.95 29.30
C HIS A 220 -33.98 25.32 29.29
N THR A 221 -35.29 25.31 29.14
CA THR A 221 -36.12 26.46 29.54
C THR A 221 -37.25 25.96 30.43
N ASP A 222 -36.98 26.00 31.73
CA ASP A 222 -38.01 25.94 32.75
C ASP A 222 -38.94 27.14 32.63
N LYS A 223 -40.14 26.92 32.15
CA LYS A 223 -41.25 27.86 32.34
C LYS A 223 -41.93 27.51 33.65
N LYS A 224 -41.54 28.20 34.73
CA LYS A 224 -42.33 28.30 35.97
C LYS A 224 -43.67 28.96 35.64
N LYS A 225 -44.76 28.22 35.73
CA LYS A 225 -46.12 28.77 35.83
C LYS A 225 -46.33 29.30 37.25
N VAL A 226 -46.34 30.61 37.37
CA VAL A 226 -46.85 31.29 38.54
C VAL A 226 -48.38 31.14 38.48
N ARG A 227 -48.97 30.44 39.44
CA ARG A 227 -50.40 30.49 39.73
C ARG A 227 -50.65 31.68 40.68
N GLU A 228 -51.23 32.71 40.17
CA GLU A 228 -51.94 33.65 41.00
C GLU A 228 -53.21 33.02 41.53
N GLN A 229 -53.38 32.96 42.85
CA GLN A 229 -54.64 32.78 43.52
C GLN A 229 -55.17 34.14 43.81
N GLU A 230 -56.24 34.51 43.12
CA GLU A 230 -57.23 35.50 43.68
C GLU A 230 -58.30 34.76 44.38
N ARG A 231 -58.63 35.34 45.47
CA ARG A 231 -59.60 35.09 46.44
C ARG A 231 -61.00 35.34 45.94
#